data_5a7776ea430d571b473d13ba60fa6c0c
#
_entry.id   5a7776ea430d571b473d13ba60fa6c0c
#
_cell.length_a   1.000
_cell.length_b   1.000
_cell.length_c   1.000
_cell.angle_alpha   90.00
_cell.angle_beta   90.00
_cell.angle_gamma   90.00
#
_symmetry.space_group_name_H-M   'P 1'
#
loop_
_entity.id
_entity.type
_entity.pdbx_description
1 polymer ?
#
loop_
_entity_poly.entity_id
_entity_poly.type
_entity_poly.pdbx_seq_one_letter_code
_entity_poly.pdbx_strand_id
1 'polypeptide(L)'
;MRNSQFLNLVLPFVSMGLIYTTMLIGVYISSLNRGIACPDWPLCPNEFAYPPDKFFYEHFHRLVAIIAAIFTGITLIFIRKSKWKLNRLVVAILTSLLSVQIVMGFLVVSTKLNPYIVAIHLSIGVTIFSLTFLLLRESYVEIKKKGSWI
;
A
#
# COMPACT_ATOMS: atom_id res chain seq x y z
N MET A 1 6.75 23.83 -13.02
CA MET A 1 6.31 22.71 -13.87
C MET A 1 7.20 21.46 -13.69
N ARG A 2 8.53 21.56 -13.68
CA ARG A 2 9.47 20.42 -13.52
C ARG A 2 9.26 19.63 -12.21
N ASN A 3 9.04 20.31 -11.09
CA ASN A 3 8.84 19.65 -9.78
C ASN A 3 7.57 18.78 -9.71
N SER A 4 6.46 19.18 -10.35
CA SER A 4 5.23 18.38 -10.33
C SER A 4 5.33 17.12 -11.20
N GLN A 5 6.10 17.16 -12.27
CA GLN A 5 6.36 16.00 -13.12
C GLN A 5 7.25 14.97 -12.41
N PHE A 6 8.27 15.44 -11.72
CA PHE A 6 9.13 14.58 -10.89
C PHE A 6 8.32 13.88 -9.79
N LEU A 7 7.47 14.63 -9.08
CA LEU A 7 6.59 14.05 -8.05
C LEU A 7 5.61 13.00 -8.61
N ASN A 8 5.08 13.21 -9.82
CA ASN A 8 4.19 12.25 -10.48
C ASN A 8 4.87 10.93 -10.83
N LEU A 9 6.19 10.86 -10.86
CA LEU A 9 6.96 9.61 -11.01
C LEU A 9 7.38 9.03 -9.67
N VAL A 10 7.94 9.86 -8.81
CA VAL A 10 8.54 9.40 -7.55
C VAL A 10 7.47 8.87 -6.60
N LEU A 11 6.32 9.55 -6.48
CA LEU A 11 5.28 9.11 -5.56
C LEU A 11 4.70 7.72 -5.88
N PRO A 12 4.28 7.41 -7.13
CA PRO A 12 3.83 6.05 -7.45
C PRO A 12 4.94 5.01 -7.32
N PHE A 13 6.19 5.37 -7.65
CA PHE A 13 7.33 4.47 -7.52
C PHE A 13 7.58 4.09 -6.05
N VAL A 14 7.62 5.07 -5.15
CA VAL A 14 7.80 4.84 -3.71
C VAL A 14 6.61 4.07 -3.14
N SER A 15 5.37 4.43 -3.51
CA SER A 15 4.17 3.71 -3.08
C SER A 15 4.21 2.24 -3.50
N MET A 16 4.60 1.97 -4.75
CA MET A 16 4.75 0.61 -5.27
C MET A 16 5.78 -0.19 -4.47
N GLY A 17 6.94 0.39 -4.17
CA GLY A 17 7.97 -0.24 -3.35
C GLY A 17 7.48 -0.56 -1.93
N LEU A 18 6.77 0.37 -1.29
CA LEU A 18 6.20 0.18 0.04
C LEU A 18 5.10 -0.88 0.05
N ILE A 19 4.20 -0.89 -0.94
CA ILE A 19 3.16 -1.93 -1.08
C ILE A 19 3.81 -3.31 -1.24
N TYR A 20 4.81 -3.43 -2.12
CA TYR A 20 5.54 -4.68 -2.32
C TYR A 20 6.21 -5.17 -1.02
N THR A 21 6.91 -4.29 -0.32
CA THR A 21 7.56 -4.59 0.97
C THR A 21 6.53 -5.06 2.00
N THR A 22 5.38 -4.36 2.10
CA THR A 22 4.29 -4.75 3.00
C THR A 22 3.77 -6.15 2.69
N MET A 23 3.58 -6.47 1.39
CA MET A 23 3.14 -7.81 0.96
C MET A 23 4.14 -8.89 1.33
N LEU A 24 5.45 -8.67 1.09
CA LEU A 24 6.50 -9.63 1.45
C LEU A 24 6.52 -9.92 2.95
N ILE A 25 6.50 -8.86 3.76
CA ILE A 25 6.48 -9.01 5.22
C ILE A 25 5.20 -9.73 5.66
N GLY A 26 4.04 -9.39 5.08
CA GLY A 26 2.76 -10.01 5.39
C GLY A 26 2.74 -11.52 5.10
N VAL A 27 3.25 -11.94 3.94
CA VAL A 27 3.39 -13.36 3.59
C VAL A 27 4.35 -14.05 4.55
N TYR A 28 5.48 -13.43 4.85
CA TYR A 28 6.47 -13.99 5.78
C TYR A 28 5.89 -14.23 7.17
N ILE A 29 5.24 -13.24 7.79
CA ILE A 29 4.65 -13.39 9.12
C ILE A 29 3.49 -14.38 9.15
N SER A 30 2.69 -14.44 8.07
CA SER A 30 1.61 -15.41 7.92
C SER A 30 2.16 -16.84 7.88
N SER A 31 3.25 -17.06 7.12
CA SER A 31 3.89 -18.39 7.04
C SER A 31 4.48 -18.85 8.38
N LEU A 32 4.87 -17.93 9.25
CA LEU A 32 5.36 -18.21 10.59
C LEU A 32 4.24 -18.32 11.65
N ASN A 33 2.97 -18.16 11.27
CA ASN A 33 1.83 -18.03 12.20
C ASN A 33 2.04 -16.92 13.28
N ARG A 34 2.79 -15.86 12.94
CA ARG A 34 3.09 -14.74 13.85
C ARG A 34 2.28 -13.47 13.58
N GLY A 35 1.29 -13.53 12.71
CA GLY A 35 0.42 -12.40 12.36
C GLY A 35 -0.77 -12.19 13.30
N ILE A 36 -0.79 -12.86 14.46
CA ILE A 36 -1.82 -12.73 15.51
C ILE A 36 -1.17 -12.59 16.90
N ALA A 37 0.06 -12.14 16.96
CA ALA A 37 0.78 -11.97 18.22
C ALA A 37 0.25 -10.77 19.03
N CYS A 38 -0.16 -9.69 18.34
CA CYS A 38 -0.66 -8.47 18.97
C CYS A 38 -2.13 -8.62 19.38
N PRO A 39 -2.49 -8.31 20.64
CA PRO A 39 -3.86 -8.39 21.12
C PRO A 39 -4.75 -7.26 20.56
N ASP A 40 -4.17 -6.10 20.23
CA ASP A 40 -4.89 -4.90 19.85
C ASP A 40 -4.81 -4.62 18.35
N TRP A 41 -5.71 -3.78 17.84
CA TRP A 41 -5.75 -3.28 16.48
C TRP A 41 -6.16 -1.78 16.51
N PRO A 42 -5.59 -0.89 15.68
CA PRO A 42 -4.70 -1.14 14.54
C PRO A 42 -3.22 -1.35 14.88
N LEU A 43 -2.78 -0.92 16.04
CA LEU A 43 -1.38 -1.03 16.47
C LEU A 43 -1.22 -2.13 17.53
N CYS A 44 0.03 -2.54 17.76
CA CYS A 44 0.38 -3.43 18.87
C CYS A 44 0.54 -2.64 20.17
N PRO A 45 0.61 -3.30 21.34
CA PRO A 45 0.97 -2.64 22.59
C PRO A 45 2.26 -1.82 22.44
N ASN A 46 2.30 -0.66 23.11
CA ASN A 46 3.31 0.40 22.97
C ASN A 46 3.17 1.28 21.71
N GLU A 47 2.08 1.14 20.95
CA GLU A 47 1.75 2.01 19.80
C GLU A 47 2.90 2.12 18.78
N PHE A 48 3.57 3.28 18.68
CA PHE A 48 4.69 3.51 17.75
C PHE A 48 6.07 3.22 18.36
N ALA A 49 6.13 2.92 19.67
CA ALA A 49 7.38 2.57 20.33
C ALA A 49 7.83 1.14 19.98
N TYR A 50 9.08 0.82 20.29
CA TYR A 50 9.60 -0.52 20.06
C TYR A 50 8.80 -1.55 20.87
N PRO A 51 8.22 -2.56 20.22
CA PRO A 51 7.39 -3.56 20.90
C PRO A 51 8.27 -4.62 21.59
N PRO A 52 7.72 -5.37 22.55
CA PRO A 52 8.33 -6.60 23.01
C PRO A 52 8.61 -7.57 21.84
N ASP A 53 9.68 -8.36 21.92
CA ASP A 53 10.17 -9.21 20.82
C ASP A 53 9.10 -10.14 20.22
N LYS A 54 8.18 -10.63 21.05
CA LYS A 54 7.07 -11.48 20.58
C LYS A 54 6.13 -10.80 19.59
N PHE A 55 6.04 -9.47 19.64
CA PHE A 55 5.15 -8.68 18.77
C PHE A 55 5.88 -8.05 17.57
N PHE A 56 7.23 -8.11 17.55
CA PHE A 56 8.06 -7.36 16.62
C PHE A 56 7.64 -7.50 15.16
N TYR A 57 7.46 -8.71 14.67
CA TYR A 57 7.17 -8.94 13.24
C TYR A 57 5.82 -8.37 12.81
N GLU A 58 4.78 -8.61 13.61
CA GLU A 58 3.44 -8.11 13.30
C GLU A 58 3.38 -6.58 13.44
N HIS A 59 4.00 -6.03 14.50
CA HIS A 59 4.11 -4.60 14.70
C HIS A 59 4.80 -3.92 13.51
N PHE A 60 5.95 -4.45 13.08
CA PHE A 60 6.69 -3.92 11.95
C PHE A 60 5.88 -3.96 10.65
N HIS A 61 5.17 -5.07 10.39
CA HIS A 61 4.26 -5.16 9.24
C HIS A 61 3.19 -4.07 9.28
N ARG A 62 2.55 -3.87 10.41
CA ARG A 62 1.49 -2.86 10.55
C ARG A 62 2.01 -1.44 10.36
N LEU A 63 3.19 -1.11 10.89
CA LEU A 63 3.83 0.20 10.67
C LEU A 63 4.14 0.43 9.19
N VAL A 64 4.75 -0.54 8.52
CA VAL A 64 5.03 -0.42 7.08
C VAL A 64 3.74 -0.31 6.28
N ALA A 65 2.67 -1.02 6.66
CA ALA A 65 1.36 -0.92 6.03
C ALA A 65 0.74 0.48 6.19
N ILE A 66 0.84 1.09 7.37
CA ILE A 66 0.38 2.47 7.60
C ILE A 66 1.16 3.45 6.72
N ILE A 67 2.47 3.33 6.67
CA ILE A 67 3.34 4.18 5.83
C ILE A 67 2.96 3.99 4.35
N ALA A 68 2.78 2.76 3.88
CA ALA A 68 2.36 2.45 2.52
C ALA A 68 0.98 3.06 2.19
N ALA A 69 0.02 2.98 3.11
CA ALA A 69 -1.30 3.57 2.95
C ALA A 69 -1.24 5.10 2.85
N ILE A 70 -0.45 5.77 3.70
CA ILE A 70 -0.25 7.22 3.68
C ILE A 70 0.38 7.65 2.34
N PHE A 71 1.48 7.01 1.93
CA PHE A 71 2.15 7.35 0.67
C PHE A 71 1.26 7.10 -0.54
N THR A 72 0.52 5.99 -0.55
CA THR A 72 -0.46 5.70 -1.61
C THR A 72 -1.56 6.76 -1.62
N GLY A 73 -2.11 7.13 -0.47
CA GLY A 73 -3.10 8.21 -0.36
C GLY A 73 -2.58 9.54 -0.90
N ILE A 74 -1.37 9.94 -0.53
CA ILE A 74 -0.71 11.15 -1.06
C ILE A 74 -0.58 11.05 -2.58
N THR A 75 -0.11 9.92 -3.11
CA THR A 75 0.00 9.65 -4.55
C THR A 75 -1.34 9.85 -5.26
N LEU A 76 -2.43 9.29 -4.72
CA LEU A 76 -3.76 9.41 -5.30
C LEU A 76 -4.27 10.87 -5.31
N ILE A 77 -4.02 11.64 -4.25
CA ILE A 77 -4.36 13.06 -4.18
C ILE A 77 -3.62 13.86 -5.25
N PHE A 78 -2.33 13.62 -5.44
CA PHE A 78 -1.52 14.29 -6.45
C PHE A 78 -1.97 13.94 -7.87
N ILE A 79 -2.17 12.67 -8.17
CA ILE A 79 -2.55 12.19 -9.50
C ILE A 79 -3.99 12.58 -9.85
N ARG A 80 -4.91 12.66 -8.88
CA ARG A 80 -6.29 13.14 -9.11
C ARG A 80 -6.35 14.53 -9.72
N LYS A 81 -5.37 15.39 -9.43
CA LYS A 81 -5.25 16.74 -9.99
C LYS A 81 -4.79 16.73 -11.46
N SER A 82 -4.34 15.59 -11.96
CA SER A 82 -3.97 15.40 -13.36
C SER A 82 -5.21 15.43 -14.27
N LYS A 83 -5.07 15.99 -15.46
CA LYS A 83 -6.17 16.14 -16.44
C LYS A 83 -6.52 14.84 -17.18
N TRP A 84 -5.93 13.71 -16.86
CA TRP A 84 -6.07 12.44 -17.58
C TRP A 84 -7.32 11.67 -17.15
N LYS A 85 -8.19 11.34 -18.10
CA LYS A 85 -9.45 10.61 -17.81
C LYS A 85 -9.22 9.23 -17.18
N LEU A 86 -8.24 8.48 -17.69
CA LEU A 86 -7.89 7.15 -17.16
C LEU A 86 -7.48 7.20 -15.70
N ASN A 87 -6.71 8.22 -15.31
CA ASN A 87 -6.25 8.36 -13.95
C ASN A 87 -7.39 8.57 -12.94
N ARG A 88 -8.47 9.23 -13.32
CA ARG A 88 -9.61 9.45 -12.39
C ARG A 88 -10.30 8.14 -12.01
N LEU A 89 -10.54 7.26 -12.99
CA LEU A 89 -11.13 5.94 -12.74
C LEU A 89 -10.19 5.06 -11.90
N VAL A 90 -8.93 4.96 -12.30
CA VAL A 90 -7.92 4.17 -11.57
C VAL A 90 -7.75 4.69 -10.15
N VAL A 91 -7.72 6.00 -9.95
CA VAL A 91 -7.65 6.63 -8.62
C VAL A 91 -8.88 6.26 -7.78
N ALA A 92 -10.09 6.30 -8.34
CA ALA A 92 -11.31 5.92 -7.62
C ALA A 92 -11.27 4.44 -7.20
N ILE A 93 -10.90 3.54 -8.12
CA ILE A 93 -10.77 2.11 -7.84
C ILE A 93 -9.70 1.86 -6.76
N LEU A 94 -8.52 2.47 -6.89
CA LEU A 94 -7.45 2.33 -5.91
C LEU A 94 -7.85 2.85 -4.53
N THR A 95 -8.56 3.98 -4.45
CA THR A 95 -9.06 4.51 -3.18
C THR A 95 -10.01 3.52 -2.51
N SER A 96 -10.93 2.95 -3.27
CA SER A 96 -11.86 1.94 -2.77
C SER A 96 -11.13 0.67 -2.31
N LEU A 97 -10.19 0.16 -3.12
CA LEU A 97 -9.42 -1.02 -2.78
C LEU A 97 -8.54 -0.80 -1.55
N LEU A 98 -7.95 0.39 -1.39
CA LEU A 98 -7.14 0.72 -0.22
C LEU A 98 -8.00 0.72 1.07
N SER A 99 -9.22 1.24 1.00
CA SER A 99 -10.17 1.19 2.13
C SER A 99 -10.54 -0.25 2.47
N VAL A 100 -10.86 -1.07 1.46
CA VAL A 100 -11.16 -2.50 1.64
C VAL A 100 -9.95 -3.25 2.22
N GLN A 101 -8.74 -2.92 1.77
CA GLN A 101 -7.50 -3.55 2.24
C GLN A 101 -7.28 -3.34 3.75
N ILE A 102 -7.61 -2.15 4.28
CA ILE A 102 -7.52 -1.86 5.71
C ILE A 102 -8.53 -2.72 6.49
N VAL A 103 -9.78 -2.81 6.02
CA VAL A 103 -10.81 -3.66 6.63
C VAL A 103 -10.40 -5.13 6.59
N MET A 104 -9.86 -5.59 5.45
CA MET A 104 -9.38 -6.97 5.32
C MET A 104 -8.21 -7.27 6.26
N GLY A 105 -7.31 -6.30 6.52
CA GLY A 105 -6.26 -6.43 7.53
C GLY A 105 -6.82 -6.68 8.93
N PHE A 106 -7.88 -5.98 9.33
CA PHE A 106 -8.61 -6.24 10.56
C PHE A 106 -9.22 -7.66 10.56
N LEU A 107 -9.85 -8.07 9.47
CA LEU A 107 -10.47 -9.39 9.36
C LEU A 107 -9.43 -10.53 9.42
N VAL A 108 -8.24 -10.34 8.86
CA VAL A 108 -7.14 -11.34 8.96
C VAL A 108 -6.79 -11.60 10.42
N VAL A 109 -6.68 -10.55 11.24
CA VAL A 109 -6.36 -10.68 12.67
C VAL A 109 -7.55 -11.26 13.44
N SER A 110 -8.76 -10.73 13.26
CA SER A 110 -9.97 -11.15 13.99
C SER A 110 -10.38 -12.60 13.69
N THR A 111 -10.09 -13.09 12.48
CA THR A 111 -10.35 -14.49 12.07
C THR A 111 -9.15 -15.42 12.32
N LYS A 112 -8.15 -14.96 13.07
CA LYS A 112 -6.96 -15.74 13.45
C LYS A 112 -6.26 -16.38 12.25
N LEU A 113 -5.96 -15.54 11.23
CA LEU A 113 -5.29 -15.96 9.98
C LEU A 113 -6.08 -17.01 9.18
N ASN A 114 -7.40 -16.90 9.13
CA ASN A 114 -8.18 -17.78 8.26
C ASN A 114 -7.61 -17.76 6.83
N PRO A 115 -7.26 -18.93 6.24
CA PRO A 115 -6.53 -18.98 4.96
C PRO A 115 -7.27 -18.29 3.81
N TYR A 116 -8.61 -18.37 3.78
CA TYR A 116 -9.42 -17.71 2.75
C TYR A 116 -9.34 -16.17 2.87
N ILE A 117 -9.43 -15.66 4.09
CA ILE A 117 -9.33 -14.22 4.36
C ILE A 117 -7.92 -13.70 4.02
N VAL A 118 -6.88 -14.44 4.40
CA VAL A 118 -5.48 -14.12 4.06
C VAL A 118 -5.30 -14.09 2.54
N ALA A 119 -5.82 -15.08 1.82
CA ALA A 119 -5.71 -15.15 0.36
C ALA A 119 -6.43 -13.98 -0.33
N ILE A 120 -7.63 -13.61 0.13
CA ILE A 120 -8.38 -12.46 -0.41
C ILE A 120 -7.61 -11.16 -0.11
N HIS A 121 -7.12 -10.98 1.12
CA HIS A 121 -6.34 -9.81 1.52
C HIS A 121 -5.09 -9.66 0.64
N LEU A 122 -4.34 -10.73 0.41
CA LEU A 122 -3.18 -10.74 -0.47
C LEU A 122 -3.56 -10.42 -1.92
N SER A 123 -4.65 -10.99 -2.44
CA SER A 123 -5.13 -10.75 -3.81
C SER A 123 -5.48 -9.27 -4.04
N ILE A 124 -6.11 -8.63 -3.07
CA ILE A 124 -6.40 -7.19 -3.11
C ILE A 124 -5.08 -6.39 -3.09
N GLY A 125 -4.11 -6.78 -2.26
CA GLY A 125 -2.78 -6.17 -2.22
C GLY A 125 -2.07 -6.24 -3.58
N VAL A 126 -2.09 -7.40 -4.25
CA VAL A 126 -1.54 -7.58 -5.61
C VAL A 126 -2.25 -6.68 -6.62
N THR A 127 -3.58 -6.53 -6.50
CA THR A 127 -4.36 -5.66 -7.38
C THR A 127 -3.98 -4.19 -7.18
N ILE A 128 -3.84 -3.74 -5.93
CA ILE A 128 -3.38 -2.36 -5.60
C ILE A 128 -1.97 -2.14 -6.17
N PHE A 129 -1.05 -3.08 -5.99
CA PHE A 129 0.30 -3.01 -6.56
C PHE A 129 0.25 -2.85 -8.09
N SER A 130 -0.52 -3.70 -8.78
CA SER A 130 -0.64 -3.69 -10.24
C SER A 130 -1.23 -2.38 -10.78
N LEU A 131 -2.26 -1.85 -10.13
CA LEU A 131 -2.85 -0.57 -10.51
C LEU A 131 -1.91 0.62 -10.22
N THR A 132 -1.13 0.56 -9.14
CA THR A 132 -0.11 1.57 -8.84
C THR A 132 1.02 1.55 -9.88
N PHE A 133 1.40 0.35 -10.35
CA PHE A 133 2.33 0.21 -11.47
C PHE A 133 1.78 0.82 -12.78
N LEU A 134 0.48 0.63 -13.07
CA LEU A 134 -0.15 1.28 -14.22
C LEU A 134 -0.11 2.81 -14.10
N LEU A 135 -0.35 3.38 -12.92
CA LEU A 135 -0.23 4.82 -12.68
C LEU A 135 1.20 5.31 -12.92
N LEU A 136 2.20 4.57 -12.46
CA LEU A 136 3.61 4.88 -12.68
C LEU A 136 3.93 4.89 -14.19
N ARG A 137 3.52 3.84 -14.91
CA ARG A 137 3.72 3.72 -16.36
C ARG A 137 3.08 4.88 -17.11
N GLU A 138 1.83 5.21 -16.82
CA GLU A 138 1.12 6.32 -17.48
C GLU A 138 1.81 7.66 -17.19
N SER A 139 2.23 7.88 -15.95
CA SER A 139 3.00 9.08 -15.58
C SER A 139 4.30 9.20 -16.39
N TYR A 140 5.02 8.09 -16.54
CA TYR A 140 6.24 8.04 -17.34
C TYR A 140 5.98 8.37 -18.82
N VAL A 141 4.98 7.72 -19.43
CA VAL A 141 4.63 7.92 -20.85
C VAL A 141 4.25 9.38 -21.12
N GLU A 142 3.46 9.99 -20.22
CA GLU A 142 3.03 11.39 -20.39
C GLU A 142 4.17 12.39 -20.26
N ILE A 143 5.12 12.14 -19.36
CA ILE A 143 6.32 13.00 -19.23
C ILE A 143 7.17 12.88 -20.47
N LYS A 144 7.36 11.67 -20.99
CA LYS A 144 8.12 11.42 -22.22
C LYS A 144 7.50 12.12 -23.44
N LYS A 145 6.17 12.08 -23.59
CA LYS A 145 5.46 12.78 -24.69
C LYS A 145 5.64 14.30 -24.65
N LYS A 146 5.83 14.88 -23.49
CA LYS A 146 6.01 16.34 -23.33
C LYS A 146 7.44 16.81 -23.60
N GLY A 147 8.37 15.91 -23.93
CA GLY A 147 9.75 16.24 -24.22
C GLY A 147 10.54 16.84 -23.05
N SER A 148 10.10 16.67 -21.83
CA SER A 148 10.61 17.38 -20.66
C SER A 148 11.83 16.74 -19.99
N TRP A 149 12.52 15.83 -20.66
CA TRP A 149 13.74 15.18 -20.18
C TRP A 149 15.04 15.89 -20.66
N ILE A 150 14.93 16.96 -21.45
CA ILE A 150 16.06 17.75 -21.94
C ILE A 150 16.08 19.12 -21.27
#